data_870fbf7ddf4a0b443fc1c6a2b9dbc96a
#
_entry.id   870fbf7ddf4a0b443fc1c6a2b9dbc96a
#
_cell.length_a   1.000
_cell.length_b   1.000
_cell.length_c   1.000
_cell.angle_alpha   90.00
_cell.angle_beta   90.00
_cell.angle_gamma   90.00
#
_symmetry.space_group_name_H-M   'P 1'
#
loop_
_entity.id
_entity.type
_entity.pdbx_description
1 polymer ?
#
loop_
_entity_poly.entity_id
_entity_poly.type
_entity_poly.pdbx_seq_one_letter_code
_entity_poly.pdbx_strand_id
1 'polypeptide(L)'
;MTRKRKSAREQRPKESPAGSATLPAWLARQVATLYPGAFALVMATGIISNAFFFEGRRELSDALFAVNVIAYPWLLAATFIRAIRFGRALWADLIDPRLVFSFFTIVAGTDVFGIGLHLRGFGTLALTLWLFALVLWFGLIYLSFGVLTFLNTAHGANVVHGGWLIAIVGTESLVILGTLVAPPLGQLGTAIFVLIHMLWGVGLGFYGIFMVLFAHRIFFLEFYPDDITPLLWVVMGAAAISTNAGSTLLLTDSGLPFLQSMRPFIDGVTLIMWAWGTWWIPLLLLFGIWKHGVCRVPITYTPMLWSLVFPLGMYALASLRLALATDFPPLHSISLMMVWVALAAWAATAIGLARATSRSYREFVTATS
;
A
#
# COMPACT_ATOMS: atom_id res chain seq x y z
N MET A 1 1.25 -6.47 55.72
CA MET A 1 2.44 -7.04 55.01
C MET A 1 2.68 -6.24 53.75
N THR A 2 3.57 -5.28 53.82
CA THR A 2 3.90 -4.30 52.80
C THR A 2 4.98 -4.85 51.85
N ARG A 3 4.64 -5.19 50.62
CA ARG A 3 5.58 -5.66 49.64
C ARG A 3 6.09 -4.47 48.79
N LYS A 4 7.33 -4.04 49.07
CA LYS A 4 8.07 -2.99 48.32
C LYS A 4 8.16 -3.35 46.83
N ARG A 5 7.60 -2.49 45.95
CA ARG A 5 7.87 -2.49 44.53
C ARG A 5 9.32 -2.03 44.30
N LYS A 6 10.16 -2.91 43.79
CA LYS A 6 11.47 -2.54 43.23
C LYS A 6 11.24 -1.84 41.91
N SER A 7 11.65 -0.58 41.82
CA SER A 7 11.70 0.19 40.59
C SER A 7 12.70 -0.47 39.61
N ALA A 8 12.20 -0.93 38.49
CA ALA A 8 13.05 -1.26 37.34
C ALA A 8 13.67 0.04 36.82
N ARG A 9 14.95 0.20 37.03
CA ARG A 9 15.77 1.27 36.45
C ARG A 9 15.77 1.06 34.94
N GLU A 10 15.16 2.00 34.23
CA GLU A 10 15.28 2.13 32.78
C GLU A 10 16.77 2.15 32.41
N GLN A 11 17.23 1.10 31.75
CA GLN A 11 18.52 1.12 31.07
C GLN A 11 18.34 1.99 29.81
N ARG A 12 18.72 3.26 29.90
CA ARG A 12 18.95 4.09 28.73
C ARG A 12 19.97 3.36 27.84
N PRO A 13 19.71 3.22 26.53
CA PRO A 13 20.73 2.73 25.61
C PRO A 13 21.96 3.62 25.72
N LYS A 14 23.14 3.03 25.86
CA LYS A 14 24.43 3.75 25.83
C LYS A 14 24.50 4.55 24.52
N GLU A 15 24.59 5.86 24.65
CA GLU A 15 24.89 6.77 23.56
C GLU A 15 26.18 6.28 22.87
N SER A 16 26.08 5.97 21.59
CA SER A 16 27.25 5.77 20.72
C SER A 16 28.07 7.06 20.68
N PRO A 17 29.41 6.97 20.57
CA PRO A 17 30.28 8.14 20.60
C PRO A 17 29.87 9.13 19.51
N ALA A 18 29.92 10.42 19.86
CA ALA A 18 29.64 11.58 19.02
C ALA A 18 30.40 11.48 17.67
N GLY A 19 29.75 10.90 16.67
CA GLY A 19 30.20 10.98 15.30
C GLY A 19 29.80 12.34 14.75
N SER A 20 30.72 13.00 14.04
CA SER A 20 30.49 14.27 13.37
C SER A 20 29.14 14.29 12.63
N ALA A 21 28.38 15.40 12.72
CA ALA A 21 27.10 15.63 12.03
C ALA A 21 27.29 15.62 10.51
N THR A 22 27.42 14.42 9.93
CA THR A 22 27.57 14.25 8.48
C THR A 22 26.30 13.73 7.86
N LEU A 23 26.01 14.15 6.62
CA LEU A 23 24.88 13.65 5.84
C LEU A 23 24.85 12.10 5.80
N PRO A 24 25.99 11.37 5.61
CA PRO A 24 25.99 9.91 5.67
C PRO A 24 25.54 9.33 7.01
N ALA A 25 25.87 9.95 8.13
CA ALA A 25 25.47 9.48 9.45
C ALA A 25 23.95 9.66 9.67
N TRP A 26 23.39 10.78 9.22
CA TRP A 26 21.94 11.01 9.23
C TRP A 26 21.21 10.01 8.34
N LEU A 27 21.69 9.79 7.11
CA LEU A 27 21.09 8.80 6.18
C LEU A 27 21.14 7.39 6.78
N ALA A 28 22.23 6.99 7.41
CA ALA A 28 22.34 5.68 8.06
C ALA A 28 21.28 5.52 9.17
N ARG A 29 21.00 6.58 9.94
CA ARG A 29 19.93 6.58 10.94
C ARG A 29 18.55 6.45 10.29
N GLN A 30 18.28 7.18 9.18
CA GLN A 30 17.00 7.06 8.46
C GLN A 30 16.79 5.64 7.90
N VAL A 31 17.84 5.02 7.36
CA VAL A 31 17.80 3.64 6.86
C VAL A 31 17.56 2.64 8.00
N ALA A 32 18.20 2.82 9.16
CA ALA A 32 18.03 1.93 10.31
C ALA A 32 16.56 1.90 10.81
N THR A 33 15.88 3.05 10.76
CA THR A 33 14.51 3.23 11.25
C THR A 33 13.49 3.34 10.11
N LEU A 34 13.82 2.88 8.90
CA LEU A 34 12.93 2.96 7.75
C LEU A 34 11.62 2.23 8.04
N TYR A 35 10.50 2.94 7.90
CA TYR A 35 9.18 2.37 8.09
C TYR A 35 8.92 1.27 7.03
N PRO A 36 8.48 0.05 7.41
CA PRO A 36 8.21 -1.04 6.45
C PRO A 36 7.24 -0.67 5.33
N GLY A 37 6.27 0.20 5.62
CA GLY A 37 5.30 0.70 4.66
C GLY A 37 5.75 1.90 3.81
N ALA A 38 7.05 2.21 3.74
CA ALA A 38 7.56 3.38 3.03
C ALA A 38 7.27 3.37 1.52
N PHE A 39 7.13 2.19 0.91
CA PHE A 39 6.77 2.06 -0.50
C PHE A 39 5.34 2.54 -0.83
N ALA A 40 4.52 2.85 0.18
CA ALA A 40 3.24 3.53 -0.03
C ALA A 40 3.39 4.87 -0.77
N LEU A 41 4.54 5.55 -0.65
CA LEU A 41 4.88 6.73 -1.46
C LEU A 41 4.91 6.38 -2.95
N VAL A 42 5.61 5.30 -3.32
CA VAL A 42 5.69 4.83 -4.71
C VAL A 42 4.33 4.40 -5.23
N MET A 43 3.57 3.68 -4.40
CA MET A 43 2.21 3.26 -4.72
C MET A 43 1.30 4.47 -5.00
N ALA A 44 1.30 5.45 -4.09
CA ALA A 44 0.46 6.65 -4.20
C ALA A 44 0.82 7.51 -5.40
N THR A 45 2.11 7.75 -5.62
CA THR A 45 2.61 8.54 -6.76
C THR A 45 2.33 7.83 -8.07
N GLY A 46 2.61 6.53 -8.14
CA GLY A 46 2.45 5.75 -9.37
C GLY A 46 1.00 5.54 -9.76
N ILE A 47 0.10 5.32 -8.80
CA ILE A 47 -1.32 5.12 -9.15
C ILE A 47 -1.96 6.38 -9.71
N ILE A 48 -1.60 7.57 -9.18
CA ILE A 48 -2.07 8.86 -9.72
C ILE A 48 -1.46 9.10 -11.09
N SER A 49 -0.17 8.79 -11.28
CA SER A 49 0.49 8.83 -12.60
C SER A 49 -0.24 7.95 -13.61
N ASN A 50 -0.54 6.72 -13.26
CA ASN A 50 -1.23 5.77 -14.13
C ASN A 50 -2.67 6.22 -14.43
N ALA A 51 -3.38 6.80 -13.46
CA ALA A 51 -4.71 7.37 -13.69
C ALA A 51 -4.66 8.52 -14.70
N PHE A 52 -3.75 9.48 -14.55
CA PHE A 52 -3.58 10.56 -15.51
C PHE A 52 -3.13 10.07 -16.90
N PHE A 53 -2.36 8.97 -16.95
CA PHE A 53 -1.99 8.38 -18.23
C PHE A 53 -3.21 7.89 -19.01
N PHE A 54 -4.13 7.19 -18.35
CA PHE A 54 -5.38 6.70 -18.96
C PHE A 54 -6.37 7.83 -19.26
N GLU A 55 -6.35 8.92 -18.49
CA GLU A 55 -7.15 10.13 -18.76
C GLU A 55 -6.54 11.01 -19.87
N GLY A 56 -5.44 10.58 -20.51
CA GLY A 56 -4.79 11.30 -21.60
C GLY A 56 -3.94 12.50 -21.16
N ARG A 57 -3.77 12.74 -19.88
CA ARG A 57 -2.99 13.84 -19.31
C ARG A 57 -1.52 13.45 -19.14
N ARG A 58 -0.84 13.26 -20.24
CA ARG A 58 0.52 12.71 -20.30
C ARG A 58 1.54 13.51 -19.48
N GLU A 59 1.51 14.83 -19.53
CA GLU A 59 2.48 15.69 -18.82
C GLU A 59 2.43 15.48 -17.30
N LEU A 60 1.24 15.44 -16.71
CA LEU A 60 1.07 15.18 -15.29
C LEU A 60 1.47 13.74 -14.91
N SER A 61 1.12 12.79 -15.79
CA SER A 61 1.53 11.39 -15.63
C SER A 61 3.04 11.25 -15.61
N ASP A 62 3.73 11.87 -16.58
CA ASP A 62 5.17 11.74 -16.71
C ASP A 62 5.93 12.46 -15.59
N ALA A 63 5.44 13.61 -15.14
CA ALA A 63 6.00 14.32 -13.98
C ALA A 63 5.94 13.45 -12.69
N LEU A 64 4.80 12.82 -12.41
CA LEU A 64 4.66 11.92 -11.27
C LEU A 64 5.46 10.63 -11.46
N PHE A 65 5.51 10.09 -12.67
CA PHE A 65 6.33 8.92 -12.97
C PHE A 65 7.82 9.19 -12.75
N ALA A 66 8.32 10.37 -13.12
CA ALA A 66 9.70 10.77 -12.86
C ALA A 66 10.04 10.77 -11.35
N VAL A 67 9.10 11.14 -10.49
CA VAL A 67 9.27 11.00 -9.03
C VAL A 67 9.47 9.53 -8.65
N ASN A 68 8.69 8.62 -9.23
CA ASN A 68 8.82 7.19 -8.95
C ASN A 68 10.10 6.56 -9.50
N VAL A 69 10.61 7.04 -10.64
CA VAL A 69 11.90 6.61 -11.20
C VAL A 69 13.05 6.87 -10.21
N ILE A 70 12.93 7.89 -9.37
CA ILE A 70 13.91 8.20 -8.32
C ILE A 70 13.55 7.47 -7.02
N ALA A 71 12.29 7.55 -6.58
CA ALA A 71 11.85 7.08 -5.27
C ALA A 71 11.92 5.56 -5.15
N TYR A 72 11.52 4.81 -6.17
CA TYR A 72 11.50 3.34 -6.12
C TYR A 72 12.90 2.73 -5.95
N PRO A 73 13.90 3.04 -6.82
CA PRO A 73 15.25 2.49 -6.65
C PRO A 73 15.90 2.94 -5.32
N TRP A 74 15.65 4.18 -4.89
CA TRP A 74 16.14 4.68 -3.62
C TRP A 74 15.59 3.88 -2.44
N LEU A 75 14.28 3.66 -2.37
CA LEU A 75 13.66 2.88 -1.30
C LEU A 75 14.09 1.42 -1.34
N LEU A 76 14.25 0.84 -2.54
CA LEU A 76 14.74 -0.52 -2.69
C LEU A 76 16.17 -0.66 -2.18
N ALA A 77 17.06 0.27 -2.55
CA ALA A 77 18.45 0.32 -2.08
C ALA A 77 18.49 0.52 -0.55
N ALA A 78 17.69 1.43 0.00
CA ALA A 78 17.60 1.65 1.44
C ALA A 78 17.14 0.40 2.19
N THR A 79 16.14 -0.31 1.67
CA THR A 79 15.66 -1.58 2.25
C THR A 79 16.73 -2.66 2.19
N PHE A 80 17.47 -2.77 1.08
CA PHE A 80 18.59 -3.71 0.94
C PHE A 80 19.74 -3.39 1.90
N ILE A 81 20.12 -2.11 2.02
CA ILE A 81 21.13 -1.68 2.99
C ILE A 81 20.66 -1.97 4.42
N ARG A 82 19.37 -1.75 4.72
CA ARG A 82 18.77 -2.09 6.01
C ARG A 82 18.88 -3.59 6.30
N ALA A 83 18.61 -4.43 5.31
CA ALA A 83 18.70 -5.89 5.46
C ALA A 83 20.15 -6.33 5.79
N ILE A 84 21.16 -5.74 5.15
CA ILE A 84 22.56 -6.10 5.36
C ILE A 84 23.11 -5.53 6.68
N ARG A 85 22.87 -4.24 6.95
CA ARG A 85 23.50 -3.54 8.08
C ARG A 85 22.67 -3.58 9.36
N PHE A 86 21.35 -3.65 9.25
CA PHE A 86 20.40 -3.58 10.36
C PHE A 86 19.42 -4.77 10.36
N GLY A 87 19.91 -5.95 9.95
CA GLY A 87 19.07 -7.14 9.76
C GLY A 87 18.28 -7.54 11.01
N ARG A 88 18.81 -7.31 12.22
CA ARG A 88 18.08 -7.57 13.47
C ARG A 88 16.84 -6.67 13.62
N ALA A 89 16.98 -5.39 13.27
CA ALA A 89 15.86 -4.45 13.33
C ALA A 89 14.80 -4.77 12.25
N LEU A 90 15.25 -5.12 11.03
CA LEU A 90 14.36 -5.57 9.96
C LEU A 90 13.60 -6.85 10.35
N TRP A 91 14.30 -7.82 10.95
CA TRP A 91 13.70 -9.05 11.41
C TRP A 91 12.67 -8.81 12.51
N ALA A 92 12.95 -7.92 13.47
CA ALA A 92 12.00 -7.54 14.51
C ALA A 92 10.70 -6.96 13.91
N ASP A 93 10.79 -6.13 12.87
CA ASP A 93 9.61 -5.62 12.16
C ASP A 93 8.86 -6.73 11.38
N LEU A 94 9.60 -7.66 10.76
CA LEU A 94 9.01 -8.77 10.00
C LEU A 94 8.23 -9.75 10.86
N ILE A 95 8.59 -9.90 12.14
CA ILE A 95 7.88 -10.79 13.08
C ILE A 95 6.89 -10.03 13.99
N ASP A 96 6.73 -8.72 13.82
CA ASP A 96 5.70 -7.95 14.52
C ASP A 96 4.36 -8.06 13.79
N PRO A 97 3.30 -8.64 14.43
CA PRO A 97 1.97 -8.77 13.82
C PRO A 97 1.34 -7.44 13.38
N ARG A 98 1.80 -6.31 13.91
CA ARG A 98 1.34 -4.97 13.55
C ARG A 98 2.04 -4.40 12.31
N LEU A 99 3.24 -4.89 12.00
CA LEU A 99 4.09 -4.33 10.94
C LEU A 99 4.26 -5.25 9.74
N VAL A 100 4.16 -6.58 9.92
CA VAL A 100 4.47 -7.57 8.87
C VAL A 100 3.70 -7.32 7.57
N PHE A 101 2.44 -6.94 7.64
CA PHE A 101 1.64 -6.64 6.44
C PHE A 101 2.04 -5.34 5.75
N SER A 102 2.73 -4.42 6.42
CA SER A 102 3.24 -3.20 5.80
C SER A 102 4.33 -3.48 4.75
N PHE A 103 5.01 -4.63 4.82
CA PHE A 103 5.99 -5.04 3.81
C PHE A 103 5.37 -5.34 2.44
N PHE A 104 4.08 -5.63 2.37
CA PHE A 104 3.38 -5.79 1.08
C PHE A 104 3.32 -4.49 0.26
N THR A 105 3.62 -3.34 0.87
CA THR A 105 3.82 -2.10 0.10
C THR A 105 5.00 -2.21 -0.87
N ILE A 106 6.01 -3.06 -0.61
CA ILE A 106 7.11 -3.33 -1.54
C ILE A 106 6.56 -4.03 -2.79
N VAL A 107 5.72 -5.06 -2.60
CA VAL A 107 5.07 -5.78 -3.70
C VAL A 107 4.22 -4.83 -4.52
N ALA A 108 3.26 -4.16 -3.88
CA ALA A 108 2.36 -3.25 -4.58
C ALA A 108 3.07 -2.05 -5.22
N GLY A 109 4.10 -1.49 -4.56
CA GLY A 109 4.91 -0.41 -5.11
C GLY A 109 5.69 -0.85 -6.35
N THR A 110 6.24 -2.08 -6.32
CA THR A 110 6.93 -2.69 -7.46
C THR A 110 5.99 -2.86 -8.66
N ASP A 111 4.80 -3.41 -8.42
CA ASP A 111 3.83 -3.63 -9.48
C ASP A 111 3.28 -2.31 -10.05
N VAL A 112 2.95 -1.35 -9.19
CA VAL A 112 2.46 -0.02 -9.64
C VAL A 112 3.53 0.71 -10.45
N PHE A 113 4.80 0.63 -10.06
CA PHE A 113 5.92 1.15 -10.84
C PHE A 113 6.09 0.38 -12.16
N GLY A 114 5.99 -0.97 -12.13
CA GLY A 114 6.00 -1.84 -13.30
C GLY A 114 4.90 -1.52 -14.30
N ILE A 115 3.67 -1.22 -13.85
CA ILE A 115 2.57 -0.73 -14.69
C ILE A 115 2.99 0.56 -15.40
N GLY A 116 3.53 1.54 -14.68
CA GLY A 116 4.01 2.79 -15.24
C GLY A 116 5.10 2.61 -16.31
N LEU A 117 6.01 1.64 -16.11
CA LEU A 117 7.03 1.24 -17.09
C LEU A 117 6.40 0.58 -18.31
N HIS A 118 5.48 -0.36 -18.12
CA HIS A 118 4.79 -1.05 -19.21
C HIS A 118 4.05 -0.06 -20.12
N LEU A 119 3.33 0.89 -19.53
CA LEU A 119 2.61 1.95 -20.25
C LEU A 119 3.54 2.86 -21.08
N ARG A 120 4.83 2.87 -20.80
CA ARG A 120 5.88 3.61 -21.51
C ARG A 120 6.74 2.75 -22.42
N GLY A 121 6.34 1.49 -22.66
CA GLY A 121 7.00 0.58 -23.60
C GLY A 121 8.11 -0.27 -23.01
N PHE A 122 8.38 -0.21 -21.69
CA PHE A 122 9.41 -1.01 -21.03
C PHE A 122 8.86 -2.36 -20.55
N GLY A 123 8.23 -3.14 -21.45
CA GLY A 123 7.53 -4.38 -21.12
C GLY A 123 8.41 -5.45 -20.46
N THR A 124 9.66 -5.64 -20.93
CA THR A 124 10.61 -6.61 -20.35
C THR A 124 10.96 -6.28 -18.92
N LEU A 125 11.21 -4.99 -18.62
CA LEU A 125 11.50 -4.55 -17.27
C LEU A 125 10.27 -4.71 -16.35
N ALA A 126 9.08 -4.41 -16.87
CA ALA A 126 7.82 -4.62 -16.16
C ALA A 126 7.61 -6.11 -15.81
N LEU A 127 7.88 -7.03 -16.73
CA LEU A 127 7.84 -8.48 -16.48
C LEU A 127 8.85 -8.90 -15.40
N THR A 128 10.08 -8.37 -15.45
CA THR A 128 11.10 -8.68 -14.43
C THR A 128 10.66 -8.22 -13.04
N LEU A 129 10.08 -7.03 -12.95
CA LEU A 129 9.53 -6.50 -11.70
C LEU A 129 8.34 -7.32 -11.20
N TRP A 130 7.45 -7.75 -12.09
CA TRP A 130 6.34 -8.62 -11.74
C TRP A 130 6.80 -9.95 -11.16
N LEU A 131 7.82 -10.61 -11.78
CA LEU A 131 8.40 -11.84 -11.26
C LEU A 131 9.04 -11.63 -9.88
N PHE A 132 9.78 -10.54 -9.70
CA PHE A 132 10.34 -10.17 -8.39
C PHE A 132 9.23 -9.96 -7.35
N ALA A 133 8.17 -9.22 -7.68
CA ALA A 133 7.04 -8.96 -6.80
C ALA A 133 6.31 -10.27 -6.43
N LEU A 134 6.12 -11.18 -7.39
CA LEU A 134 5.48 -12.49 -7.18
C LEU A 134 6.26 -13.36 -6.19
N VAL A 135 7.59 -13.45 -6.35
CA VAL A 135 8.45 -14.21 -5.43
C VAL A 135 8.41 -13.60 -4.02
N LEU A 136 8.49 -12.27 -3.94
CA LEU A 136 8.43 -11.57 -2.66
C LEU A 136 7.06 -11.74 -1.99
N TRP A 137 5.96 -11.62 -2.75
CA TRP A 137 4.60 -11.85 -2.26
C TRP A 137 4.45 -13.25 -1.66
N PHE A 138 4.95 -14.26 -2.37
CA PHE A 138 4.88 -15.64 -1.90
C PHE A 138 5.59 -15.83 -0.55
N GLY A 139 6.79 -15.26 -0.40
CA GLY A 139 7.50 -15.29 0.88
C GLY A 139 6.77 -14.54 1.98
N LEU A 140 6.30 -13.33 1.69
CA LEU A 140 5.64 -12.48 2.68
C LEU A 140 4.28 -13.02 3.13
N ILE A 141 3.48 -13.63 2.24
CA ILE A 141 2.15 -14.11 2.61
C ILE A 141 2.25 -15.25 3.63
N TYR A 142 3.10 -16.24 3.38
CA TYR A 142 3.28 -17.36 4.32
C TYR A 142 3.99 -16.93 5.60
N LEU A 143 4.97 -16.01 5.52
CA LEU A 143 5.60 -15.43 6.71
C LEU A 143 4.56 -14.72 7.58
N SER A 144 3.70 -13.88 6.99
CA SER A 144 2.70 -13.11 7.73
C SER A 144 1.71 -14.02 8.45
N PHE A 145 1.20 -15.06 7.78
CA PHE A 145 0.32 -16.04 8.45
C PHE A 145 1.06 -16.85 9.50
N GLY A 146 2.33 -17.20 9.27
CA GLY A 146 3.18 -17.84 10.26
C GLY A 146 3.36 -16.98 11.52
N VAL A 147 3.61 -15.67 11.35
CA VAL A 147 3.72 -14.70 12.45
C VAL A 147 2.41 -14.62 13.23
N LEU A 148 1.27 -14.50 12.53
CA LEU A 148 -0.03 -14.45 13.20
C LEU A 148 -0.36 -15.72 13.96
N THR A 149 -0.01 -16.88 13.42
CA THR A 149 -0.36 -18.18 14.00
C THR A 149 0.55 -18.57 15.17
N PHE A 150 1.87 -18.37 15.02
CA PHE A 150 2.86 -18.95 15.92
C PHE A 150 3.55 -17.91 16.81
N LEU A 151 3.64 -16.65 16.40
CA LEU A 151 4.41 -15.63 17.11
C LEU A 151 3.55 -14.53 17.75
N ASN A 152 2.25 -14.49 17.45
CA ASN A 152 1.34 -13.52 18.05
C ASN A 152 1.01 -13.93 19.51
N THR A 153 1.77 -13.43 20.46
CA THR A 153 1.55 -13.68 21.90
C THR A 153 0.41 -12.85 22.50
N ALA A 154 -0.01 -11.80 21.84
CA ALA A 154 -1.04 -10.88 22.34
C ALA A 154 -2.46 -11.45 22.24
N HIS A 155 -2.71 -12.47 21.41
CA HIS A 155 -3.97 -13.20 21.18
C HIS A 155 -5.26 -12.35 21.22
N GLY A 156 -5.15 -11.03 21.02
CA GLY A 156 -6.25 -10.08 21.10
C GLY A 156 -6.53 -9.42 19.75
N ALA A 157 -7.79 -9.11 19.48
CA ALA A 157 -8.19 -8.38 18.25
C ALA A 157 -7.60 -6.95 18.16
N ASN A 158 -6.92 -6.46 19.22
CA ASN A 158 -6.24 -5.16 19.25
C ASN A 158 -5.04 -5.06 18.30
N VAL A 159 -4.54 -6.17 17.76
CA VAL A 159 -3.49 -6.17 16.73
C VAL A 159 -4.04 -5.93 15.32
N VAL A 160 -5.36 -6.13 15.13
CA VAL A 160 -6.01 -5.95 13.84
C VAL A 160 -6.16 -4.45 13.53
N HIS A 161 -5.65 -4.00 12.42
CA HIS A 161 -5.79 -2.63 11.94
C HIS A 161 -5.85 -2.59 10.41
N GLY A 162 -6.25 -1.45 9.83
CA GLY A 162 -6.39 -1.30 8.38
C GLY A 162 -5.16 -1.67 7.54
N GLY A 163 -3.97 -1.63 8.13
CA GLY A 163 -2.72 -2.04 7.47
C GLY A 163 -2.65 -3.52 7.08
N TRP A 164 -3.43 -4.41 7.70
CA TRP A 164 -3.50 -5.82 7.28
C TRP A 164 -4.04 -5.99 5.86
N LEU A 165 -4.93 -5.08 5.45
CA LEU A 165 -5.48 -5.08 4.10
C LEU A 165 -4.45 -4.73 3.01
N ILE A 166 -3.23 -4.30 3.38
CA ILE A 166 -2.15 -4.08 2.41
C ILE A 166 -1.73 -5.42 1.74
N ALA A 167 -1.95 -6.56 2.41
CA ALA A 167 -1.75 -7.87 1.78
C ALA A 167 -2.64 -8.07 0.55
N ILE A 168 -3.92 -7.65 0.63
CA ILE A 168 -4.85 -7.67 -0.51
C ILE A 168 -4.34 -6.75 -1.60
N VAL A 169 -3.88 -5.54 -1.22
CA VAL A 169 -3.35 -4.57 -2.19
C VAL A 169 -2.16 -5.15 -2.95
N GLY A 170 -1.23 -5.83 -2.26
CA GLY A 170 -0.11 -6.51 -2.91
C GLY A 170 -0.54 -7.70 -3.79
N THR A 171 -1.56 -8.46 -3.37
CA THR A 171 -2.08 -9.57 -4.16
C THR A 171 -2.74 -9.07 -5.45
N GLU A 172 -3.59 -8.07 -5.34
CA GLU A 172 -4.32 -7.53 -6.48
C GLU A 172 -3.44 -6.71 -7.45
N SER A 173 -2.35 -6.12 -6.96
CA SER A 173 -1.38 -5.45 -7.84
C SER A 173 -0.69 -6.43 -8.79
N LEU A 174 -0.38 -7.64 -8.31
CA LEU A 174 0.13 -8.73 -9.15
C LEU A 174 -0.85 -9.13 -10.26
N VAL A 175 -2.15 -9.10 -9.98
CA VAL A 175 -3.18 -9.37 -10.98
C VAL A 175 -3.13 -8.32 -12.09
N ILE A 176 -3.10 -7.04 -11.72
CA ILE A 176 -3.13 -5.94 -12.68
C ILE A 176 -1.88 -5.95 -13.58
N LEU A 177 -0.68 -6.01 -12.99
CA LEU A 177 0.54 -6.02 -13.80
C LEU A 177 0.68 -7.33 -14.58
N GLY A 178 0.33 -8.47 -13.98
CA GLY A 178 0.33 -9.79 -14.65
C GLY A 178 -0.54 -9.82 -15.91
N THR A 179 -1.72 -9.17 -15.86
CA THR A 179 -2.60 -9.04 -17.03
C THR A 179 -1.94 -8.26 -18.17
N LEU A 180 -1.11 -7.26 -17.86
CA LEU A 180 -0.44 -6.43 -18.87
C LEU A 180 0.79 -7.13 -19.48
N VAL A 181 1.52 -7.92 -18.71
CA VAL A 181 2.77 -8.55 -19.17
C VAL A 181 2.57 -9.95 -19.75
N ALA A 182 1.41 -10.59 -19.55
CA ALA A 182 1.13 -11.94 -20.02
C ALA A 182 0.97 -12.06 -21.55
N PRO A 183 0.28 -11.14 -22.28
CA PRO A 183 -0.09 -11.35 -23.68
C PRO A 183 1.07 -11.70 -24.63
N PRO A 184 2.27 -11.10 -24.54
CA PRO A 184 3.36 -11.40 -25.47
C PRO A 184 4.07 -12.76 -25.20
N LEU A 185 3.69 -13.51 -24.15
CA LEU A 185 4.43 -14.69 -23.68
C LEU A 185 3.86 -16.02 -24.21
N GLY A 186 2.88 -16.02 -25.08
CA GLY A 186 2.30 -17.25 -25.68
C GLY A 186 1.78 -18.22 -24.63
N GLN A 187 2.24 -19.48 -24.64
CA GLN A 187 1.77 -20.49 -23.67
C GLN A 187 2.06 -20.13 -22.21
N LEU A 188 3.19 -19.48 -21.94
CA LEU A 188 3.50 -19.00 -20.59
C LEU A 188 2.51 -17.91 -20.17
N GLY A 189 2.14 -17.02 -21.10
CA GLY A 189 1.10 -16.01 -20.88
C GLY A 189 -0.24 -16.63 -20.50
N THR A 190 -0.62 -17.73 -21.14
CA THR A 190 -1.82 -18.50 -20.80
C THR A 190 -1.78 -19.00 -19.36
N ALA A 191 -0.65 -19.55 -18.90
CA ALA A 191 -0.47 -19.98 -17.53
C ALA A 191 -0.53 -18.81 -16.54
N ILE A 192 0.04 -17.65 -16.91
CA ILE A 192 -0.05 -16.41 -16.12
C ILE A 192 -1.51 -15.97 -16.01
N PHE A 193 -2.31 -16.03 -17.08
CA PHE A 193 -3.73 -15.69 -17.00
C PHE A 193 -4.49 -16.56 -15.99
N VAL A 194 -4.22 -17.85 -15.93
CA VAL A 194 -4.82 -18.72 -14.91
C VAL A 194 -4.36 -18.30 -13.51
N LEU A 195 -3.06 -18.08 -13.32
CA LEU A 195 -2.50 -17.68 -12.03
C LEU A 195 -3.12 -16.37 -11.52
N ILE A 196 -3.22 -15.34 -12.36
CA ILE A 196 -3.76 -14.04 -11.93
C ILE A 196 -5.26 -14.10 -11.61
N HIS A 197 -6.04 -14.94 -12.28
CA HIS A 197 -7.43 -15.19 -11.88
C HIS A 197 -7.51 -15.88 -10.50
N MET A 198 -6.59 -16.83 -10.23
CA MET A 198 -6.49 -17.46 -8.91
C MET A 198 -6.08 -16.44 -7.85
N LEU A 199 -5.09 -15.57 -8.13
CA LEU A 199 -4.66 -14.52 -7.21
C LEU A 199 -5.78 -13.52 -6.91
N TRP A 200 -6.58 -13.11 -7.92
CA TRP A 200 -7.75 -12.27 -7.70
C TRP A 200 -8.74 -12.93 -6.74
N GLY A 201 -9.04 -14.21 -6.93
CA GLY A 201 -9.91 -14.96 -6.01
C GLY A 201 -9.33 -15.05 -4.60
N VAL A 202 -8.02 -15.26 -4.45
CA VAL A 202 -7.31 -15.28 -3.16
C VAL A 202 -7.37 -13.91 -2.49
N GLY A 203 -7.14 -12.82 -3.24
CA GLY A 203 -7.26 -11.45 -2.74
C GLY A 203 -8.65 -11.13 -2.21
N LEU A 204 -9.70 -11.52 -2.94
CA LEU A 204 -11.09 -11.40 -2.48
C LEU A 204 -11.37 -12.21 -1.21
N GLY A 205 -10.85 -13.44 -1.13
CA GLY A 205 -10.98 -14.27 0.07
C GLY A 205 -10.32 -13.62 1.28
N PHE A 206 -9.10 -13.10 1.14
CA PHE A 206 -8.42 -12.35 2.21
C PHE A 206 -9.16 -11.07 2.56
N TYR A 207 -9.71 -10.36 1.57
CA TYR A 207 -10.51 -9.17 1.83
C TYR A 207 -11.70 -9.51 2.74
N GLY A 208 -12.44 -10.56 2.43
CA GLY A 208 -13.57 -11.00 3.25
C GLY A 208 -13.15 -11.32 4.69
N ILE A 209 -12.10 -12.11 4.87
CA ILE A 209 -11.59 -12.52 6.18
C ILE A 209 -11.13 -11.28 6.99
N PHE A 210 -10.27 -10.44 6.39
CA PHE A 210 -9.72 -9.29 7.11
C PHE A 210 -10.76 -8.22 7.38
N MET A 211 -11.77 -8.07 6.51
CA MET A 211 -12.89 -7.17 6.74
C MET A 211 -13.75 -7.59 7.92
N VAL A 212 -14.02 -8.89 8.09
CA VAL A 212 -14.76 -9.40 9.26
C VAL A 212 -13.98 -9.10 10.54
N LEU A 213 -12.67 -9.40 10.56
CA LEU A 213 -11.81 -9.12 11.72
C LEU A 213 -11.73 -7.63 12.04
N PHE A 214 -11.62 -6.80 11.01
CA PHE A 214 -11.56 -5.35 11.13
C PHE A 214 -12.90 -4.74 11.61
N ALA A 215 -14.02 -5.20 11.06
CA ALA A 215 -15.36 -4.81 11.50
C ALA A 215 -15.59 -5.20 12.96
N HIS A 216 -15.20 -6.41 13.36
CA HIS A 216 -15.23 -6.83 14.75
C HIS A 216 -14.42 -5.89 15.64
N ARG A 217 -13.20 -5.49 15.21
CA ARG A 217 -12.36 -4.55 15.97
C ARG A 217 -13.04 -3.18 16.16
N ILE A 218 -13.66 -2.63 15.11
CA ILE A 218 -14.27 -1.30 15.16
C ILE A 218 -15.59 -1.28 15.92
N PHE A 219 -16.43 -2.31 15.73
CA PHE A 219 -17.81 -2.26 16.22
C PHE A 219 -17.98 -2.89 17.62
N PHE A 220 -17.07 -3.75 18.06
CA PHE A 220 -17.23 -4.52 19.28
C PHE A 220 -16.15 -4.30 20.33
N LEU A 221 -15.04 -3.62 19.98
CA LEU A 221 -13.98 -3.29 20.93
C LEU A 221 -13.89 -1.78 21.13
N GLU A 222 -13.24 -1.38 22.22
CA GLU A 222 -12.97 0.04 22.50
C GLU A 222 -12.16 0.65 21.36
N PHE A 223 -12.61 1.81 20.89
CA PHE A 223 -12.03 2.50 19.74
C PHE A 223 -11.70 3.95 20.10
N TYR A 224 -10.43 4.28 20.07
CA TYR A 224 -9.89 5.57 20.49
C TYR A 224 -9.44 6.43 19.27
N PRO A 225 -9.28 7.76 19.45
CA PRO A 225 -8.77 8.63 18.38
C PRO A 225 -7.42 8.17 17.79
N ASP A 226 -6.56 7.52 18.60
CA ASP A 226 -5.27 7.00 18.16
C ASP A 226 -5.39 5.77 17.24
N ASP A 227 -6.50 5.04 17.32
CA ASP A 227 -6.81 3.93 16.41
C ASP A 227 -7.16 4.42 14.99
N ILE A 228 -7.61 5.68 14.85
CA ILE A 228 -7.89 6.29 13.56
C ILE A 228 -6.57 6.75 12.93
N THR A 229 -5.90 5.84 12.28
CA THR A 229 -4.67 6.10 11.52
C THR A 229 -4.98 6.25 10.03
N PRO A 230 -4.08 6.84 9.23
CA PRO A 230 -4.23 6.87 7.76
C PRO A 230 -4.38 5.48 7.12
N LEU A 231 -3.91 4.41 7.80
CA LEU A 231 -4.08 3.03 7.35
C LEU A 231 -5.54 2.57 7.27
N LEU A 232 -6.48 3.25 7.95
CA LEU A 232 -7.92 2.97 7.81
C LEU A 232 -8.42 3.15 6.37
N TRP A 233 -7.84 4.08 5.63
CA TRP A 233 -8.21 4.30 4.22
C TRP A 233 -7.90 3.11 3.32
N VAL A 234 -7.02 2.20 3.75
CA VAL A 234 -6.71 0.97 3.00
C VAL A 234 -7.93 0.05 2.90
N VAL A 235 -8.91 0.16 3.79
CA VAL A 235 -10.18 -0.59 3.71
C VAL A 235 -10.89 -0.29 2.38
N MET A 236 -11.03 0.99 2.04
CA MET A 236 -11.54 1.43 0.75
C MET A 236 -10.56 1.13 -0.38
N GLY A 237 -9.27 1.34 -0.14
CA GLY A 237 -8.21 1.11 -1.13
C GLY A 237 -8.10 -0.34 -1.59
N ALA A 238 -8.27 -1.30 -0.68
CA ALA A 238 -8.25 -2.72 -1.01
C ALA A 238 -9.49 -3.13 -1.84
N ALA A 239 -10.66 -2.57 -1.55
CA ALA A 239 -11.85 -2.75 -2.39
C ALA A 239 -11.65 -2.12 -3.79
N ALA A 240 -11.09 -0.92 -3.84
CA ALA A 240 -10.82 -0.23 -5.10
C ALA A 240 -9.80 -0.96 -5.97
N ILE A 241 -8.71 -1.51 -5.40
CA ILE A 241 -7.74 -2.27 -6.20
C ILE A 241 -8.32 -3.61 -6.68
N SER A 242 -9.16 -4.28 -5.87
CA SER A 242 -9.88 -5.49 -6.30
C SER A 242 -10.84 -5.19 -7.46
N THR A 243 -11.49 -4.00 -7.43
CA THR A 243 -12.29 -3.50 -8.55
C THR A 243 -11.43 -3.26 -9.80
N ASN A 244 -10.28 -2.60 -9.65
CA ASN A 244 -9.38 -2.34 -10.77
C ASN A 244 -8.82 -3.64 -11.37
N ALA A 245 -8.47 -4.61 -10.53
CA ALA A 245 -8.00 -5.93 -10.96
C ALA A 245 -9.08 -6.67 -11.74
N GLY A 246 -10.30 -6.78 -11.19
CA GLY A 246 -11.44 -7.39 -11.88
C GLY A 246 -11.76 -6.70 -13.20
N SER A 247 -11.83 -5.37 -13.22
CA SER A 247 -12.03 -4.59 -14.46
C SER A 247 -10.93 -4.83 -15.50
N THR A 248 -9.67 -4.99 -15.05
CA THR A 248 -8.55 -5.26 -15.95
C THR A 248 -8.64 -6.66 -16.56
N LEU A 249 -9.06 -7.67 -15.77
CA LEU A 249 -9.35 -9.02 -16.27
C LEU A 249 -10.48 -9.01 -17.31
N LEU A 250 -11.53 -8.22 -17.09
CA LEU A 250 -12.65 -8.08 -18.02
C LEU A 250 -12.26 -7.40 -19.34
N LEU A 251 -11.38 -6.42 -19.28
CA LEU A 251 -10.90 -5.66 -20.45
C LEU A 251 -9.87 -6.42 -21.29
N THR A 252 -9.40 -7.58 -20.81
CA THR A 252 -8.37 -8.37 -21.48
C THR A 252 -8.93 -9.73 -21.86
N ASP A 253 -8.65 -10.18 -23.08
CA ASP A 253 -9.02 -11.53 -23.52
C ASP A 253 -7.91 -12.53 -23.18
N SER A 254 -8.24 -13.51 -22.34
CA SER A 254 -7.31 -14.60 -21.96
C SER A 254 -7.17 -15.69 -23.02
N GLY A 255 -8.06 -15.72 -24.02
CA GLY A 255 -8.15 -16.80 -25.03
C GLY A 255 -8.59 -18.16 -24.48
N LEU A 256 -8.92 -18.27 -23.17
CA LEU A 256 -9.31 -19.53 -22.50
C LEU A 256 -10.82 -19.59 -22.29
N PRO A 257 -11.55 -20.57 -22.90
CA PRO A 257 -13.01 -20.65 -22.79
C PRO A 257 -13.52 -20.71 -21.35
N PHE A 258 -12.84 -21.43 -20.46
CA PHE A 258 -13.29 -21.53 -19.07
C PHE A 258 -13.14 -20.21 -18.29
N LEU A 259 -12.10 -19.40 -18.56
CA LEU A 259 -11.96 -18.05 -17.98
C LEU A 259 -12.99 -17.09 -18.57
N GLN A 260 -13.28 -17.22 -19.87
CA GLN A 260 -14.35 -16.44 -20.50
C GLN A 260 -15.72 -16.75 -19.90
N SER A 261 -16.00 -18.01 -19.52
CA SER A 261 -17.24 -18.36 -18.85
C SER A 261 -17.38 -17.79 -17.44
N MET A 262 -16.28 -17.36 -16.82
CA MET A 262 -16.28 -16.68 -15.51
C MET A 262 -16.58 -15.17 -15.61
N ARG A 263 -16.56 -14.58 -16.80
CA ARG A 263 -16.75 -13.11 -16.96
C ARG A 263 -17.98 -12.56 -16.25
N PRO A 264 -19.20 -13.15 -16.33
CA PRO A 264 -20.36 -12.62 -15.62
C PRO A 264 -20.18 -12.62 -14.09
N PHE A 265 -19.45 -13.59 -13.54
CA PHE A 265 -19.12 -13.62 -12.12
C PHE A 265 -18.13 -12.50 -11.77
N ILE A 266 -17.09 -12.32 -12.58
CA ILE A 266 -16.09 -11.26 -12.38
C ILE A 266 -16.77 -9.89 -12.45
N ASP A 267 -17.68 -9.65 -13.41
CA ASP A 267 -18.46 -8.42 -13.54
C ASP A 267 -19.23 -8.11 -12.24
N GLY A 268 -20.02 -9.09 -11.77
CA GLY A 268 -20.84 -8.91 -10.57
C GLY A 268 -20.00 -8.61 -9.33
N VAL A 269 -18.95 -9.37 -9.10
CA VAL A 269 -18.07 -9.18 -7.94
C VAL A 269 -17.32 -7.84 -8.04
N THR A 270 -16.85 -7.47 -9.22
CA THR A 270 -16.15 -6.20 -9.44
C THR A 270 -17.04 -4.99 -9.10
N LEU A 271 -18.31 -5.02 -9.52
CA LEU A 271 -19.29 -3.99 -9.18
C LEU A 271 -19.56 -3.95 -7.66
N ILE A 272 -19.71 -5.11 -7.02
CA ILE A 272 -19.89 -5.20 -5.56
C ILE A 272 -18.68 -4.59 -4.83
N MET A 273 -17.46 -4.89 -5.26
CA MET A 273 -16.25 -4.34 -4.65
C MET A 273 -16.16 -2.83 -4.82
N TRP A 274 -16.54 -2.29 -5.97
CA TRP A 274 -16.61 -0.85 -6.18
C TRP A 274 -17.66 -0.18 -5.27
N ALA A 275 -18.86 -0.74 -5.20
CA ALA A 275 -19.93 -0.22 -4.36
C ALA A 275 -19.54 -0.25 -2.87
N TRP A 276 -18.90 -1.34 -2.43
CA TRP A 276 -18.42 -1.50 -1.07
C TRP A 276 -17.30 -0.49 -0.73
N GLY A 277 -16.34 -0.29 -1.64
CA GLY A 277 -15.33 0.75 -1.50
C GLY A 277 -15.95 2.15 -1.39
N THR A 278 -16.95 2.45 -2.23
CA THR A 278 -17.70 3.71 -2.19
C THR A 278 -18.39 3.93 -0.85
N TRP A 279 -19.01 2.89 -0.31
CA TRP A 279 -19.70 2.95 0.99
C TRP A 279 -18.76 3.34 2.14
N TRP A 280 -17.47 2.95 2.08
CA TRP A 280 -16.50 3.30 3.12
C TRP A 280 -16.12 4.78 3.12
N ILE A 281 -16.20 5.49 2.00
CA ILE A 281 -15.72 6.87 1.89
C ILE A 281 -16.41 7.81 2.90
N PRO A 282 -17.75 7.87 3.00
CA PRO A 282 -18.41 8.74 3.98
C PRO A 282 -18.06 8.38 5.43
N LEU A 283 -17.91 7.09 5.74
CA LEU A 283 -17.56 6.64 7.08
C LEU A 283 -16.12 7.03 7.46
N LEU A 284 -15.17 6.89 6.53
CA LEU A 284 -13.79 7.31 6.74
C LEU A 284 -13.66 8.84 6.93
N LEU A 285 -14.46 9.61 6.18
CA LEU A 285 -14.56 11.06 6.39
C LEU A 285 -15.13 11.38 7.76
N LEU A 286 -16.16 10.68 8.20
CA LEU A 286 -16.74 10.84 9.54
C LEU A 286 -15.70 10.57 10.64
N PHE A 287 -14.90 9.50 10.52
CA PHE A 287 -13.80 9.22 11.45
C PHE A 287 -12.76 10.33 11.47
N GLY A 288 -12.39 10.86 10.30
CA GLY A 288 -11.46 11.99 10.19
C GLY A 288 -12.00 13.25 10.86
N ILE A 289 -13.27 13.61 10.62
CA ILE A 289 -13.95 14.74 11.25
C ILE A 289 -14.01 14.55 12.76
N TRP A 290 -14.36 13.36 13.23
CA TRP A 290 -14.41 13.08 14.66
C TRP A 290 -13.03 13.25 15.31
N LYS A 291 -11.98 12.65 14.73
CA LYS A 291 -10.61 12.73 15.26
C LYS A 291 -10.09 14.18 15.29
N HIS A 292 -10.15 14.86 14.16
CA HIS A 292 -9.48 16.16 14.00
C HIS A 292 -10.39 17.34 14.36
N GLY A 293 -11.71 17.22 14.12
CA GLY A 293 -12.69 18.26 14.44
C GLY A 293 -13.16 18.21 15.89
N VAL A 294 -13.64 17.05 16.34
CA VAL A 294 -14.22 16.89 17.68
C VAL A 294 -13.14 16.67 18.73
N CYS A 295 -12.27 15.67 18.54
CA CYS A 295 -11.19 15.35 19.49
C CYS A 295 -9.99 16.31 19.36
N ARG A 296 -9.94 17.18 18.34
CA ARG A 296 -8.92 18.22 18.12
C ARG A 296 -7.49 17.67 18.05
N VAL A 297 -7.32 16.42 17.60
CA VAL A 297 -5.98 15.85 17.39
C VAL A 297 -5.33 16.56 16.19
N PRO A 298 -4.12 17.12 16.33
CA PRO A 298 -3.47 17.88 15.25
C PRO A 298 -3.11 16.94 14.08
N ILE A 299 -3.22 17.47 12.86
CA ILE A 299 -2.75 16.77 11.65
C ILE A 299 -1.24 16.95 11.55
N THR A 300 -0.49 15.88 11.78
CA THR A 300 0.97 15.86 11.67
C THR A 300 1.39 14.90 10.56
N TYR A 301 2.50 15.22 9.89
CA TYR A 301 3.05 14.32 8.89
C TYR A 301 3.55 13.01 9.55
N THR A 302 3.10 11.90 9.01
CA THR A 302 3.65 10.57 9.25
C THR A 302 3.78 9.84 7.91
N PRO A 303 4.73 8.88 7.76
CA PRO A 303 4.85 8.09 6.53
C PRO A 303 3.56 7.33 6.17
N MET A 304 2.69 7.04 7.14
CA MET A 304 1.39 6.37 6.92
C MET A 304 0.42 7.22 6.08
N LEU A 305 0.61 8.55 5.97
CA LEU A 305 -0.26 9.40 5.13
C LEU A 305 -0.26 8.98 3.66
N TRP A 306 0.82 8.38 3.17
CA TRP A 306 0.85 7.81 1.82
C TRP A 306 -0.15 6.67 1.64
N SER A 307 -0.48 5.95 2.73
CA SER A 307 -1.54 4.92 2.73
C SER A 307 -2.96 5.48 2.71
N LEU A 308 -3.15 6.80 2.85
CA LEU A 308 -4.40 7.51 2.58
C LEU A 308 -4.44 7.99 1.12
N VAL A 309 -3.32 8.49 0.60
CA VAL A 309 -3.24 9.03 -0.77
C VAL A 309 -3.44 7.92 -1.81
N PHE A 310 -2.81 6.76 -1.61
CA PHE A 310 -2.93 5.62 -2.54
C PHE A 310 -4.39 5.19 -2.76
N PRO A 311 -5.23 4.95 -1.74
CA PRO A 311 -6.64 4.63 -1.90
C PRO A 311 -7.43 5.63 -2.75
N LEU A 312 -7.20 6.92 -2.56
CA LEU A 312 -7.88 7.96 -3.34
C LEU A 312 -7.55 7.85 -4.84
N GLY A 313 -6.25 7.70 -5.17
CA GLY A 313 -5.82 7.51 -6.55
C GLY A 313 -6.28 6.17 -7.14
N MET A 314 -6.29 5.11 -6.33
CA MET A 314 -6.77 3.80 -6.75
C MET A 314 -8.27 3.81 -7.03
N TYR A 315 -9.07 4.49 -6.20
CA TYR A 315 -10.50 4.61 -6.43
C TYR A 315 -10.82 5.40 -7.71
N ALA A 316 -10.04 6.43 -8.01
CA ALA A 316 -10.15 7.15 -9.28
C ALA A 316 -9.90 6.21 -10.46
N LEU A 317 -8.76 5.49 -10.48
CA LEU A 317 -8.43 4.57 -11.56
C LEU A 317 -9.40 3.38 -11.65
N ALA A 318 -9.82 2.82 -10.52
CA ALA A 318 -10.81 1.75 -10.48
C ALA A 318 -12.15 2.17 -11.09
N SER A 319 -12.62 3.39 -10.78
CA SER A 319 -13.85 3.93 -11.37
C SER A 319 -13.74 4.11 -12.89
N LEU A 320 -12.58 4.56 -13.40
CA LEU A 320 -12.33 4.65 -14.83
C LEU A 320 -12.35 3.27 -15.50
N ARG A 321 -11.61 2.32 -14.92
CA ARG A 321 -11.50 0.97 -15.51
C ARG A 321 -12.84 0.23 -15.48
N LEU A 322 -13.61 0.42 -14.42
CA LEU A 322 -14.98 -0.13 -14.34
C LEU A 322 -15.91 0.54 -15.35
N ALA A 323 -15.82 1.87 -15.54
CA ALA A 323 -16.58 2.56 -16.57
C ALA A 323 -16.34 1.98 -17.96
N LEU A 324 -15.06 1.68 -18.27
CA LEU A 324 -14.67 1.07 -19.55
C LEU A 324 -15.12 -0.39 -19.66
N ALA A 325 -15.08 -1.15 -18.59
CA ALA A 325 -15.46 -2.57 -18.60
C ALA A 325 -16.97 -2.77 -18.71
N THR A 326 -17.77 -1.82 -18.17
CA THR A 326 -19.25 -1.91 -18.13
C THR A 326 -19.95 -1.02 -19.14
N ASP A 327 -19.20 -0.24 -19.92
CA ASP A 327 -19.72 0.78 -20.82
C ASP A 327 -20.73 1.75 -20.11
N PHE A 328 -20.36 2.17 -18.88
CA PHE A 328 -21.18 3.05 -18.06
C PHE A 328 -20.48 4.39 -17.78
N PRO A 329 -20.65 5.42 -18.65
CA PRO A 329 -19.96 6.70 -18.59
C PRO A 329 -20.05 7.48 -17.27
N PRO A 330 -21.12 7.41 -16.47
CA PRO A 330 -21.19 8.16 -15.21
C PRO A 330 -20.02 7.86 -14.25
N LEU A 331 -19.48 6.65 -14.25
CA LEU A 331 -18.32 6.29 -13.41
C LEU A 331 -17.04 7.04 -13.81
N HIS A 332 -16.91 7.40 -15.09
CA HIS A 332 -15.79 8.21 -15.56
C HIS A 332 -15.80 9.63 -14.94
N SER A 333 -16.97 10.24 -14.74
CA SER A 333 -17.08 11.53 -14.05
C SER A 333 -16.57 11.45 -12.61
N ILE A 334 -16.82 10.33 -11.93
CA ILE A 334 -16.29 10.08 -10.58
C ILE A 334 -14.76 9.95 -10.62
N SER A 335 -14.21 9.24 -11.62
CA SER A 335 -12.76 9.13 -11.83
C SER A 335 -12.12 10.50 -11.98
N LEU A 336 -12.65 11.33 -12.88
CA LEU A 336 -12.13 12.67 -13.16
C LEU A 336 -12.10 13.56 -11.91
N MET A 337 -13.14 13.49 -11.07
CA MET A 337 -13.16 14.24 -9.81
C MET A 337 -12.12 13.68 -8.82
N MET A 338 -12.09 12.38 -8.65
CA MET A 338 -11.28 11.73 -7.61
C MET A 338 -9.78 11.76 -7.92
N VAL A 339 -9.35 11.79 -9.17
CA VAL A 339 -7.93 11.91 -9.52
C VAL A 339 -7.35 13.25 -9.07
N TRP A 340 -8.13 14.35 -9.16
CA TRP A 340 -7.71 15.66 -8.66
C TRP A 340 -7.72 15.72 -7.13
N VAL A 341 -8.68 15.09 -6.46
CA VAL A 341 -8.67 14.94 -5.00
C VAL A 341 -7.42 14.18 -4.55
N ALA A 342 -7.09 13.09 -5.23
CA ALA A 342 -5.89 12.31 -4.95
C ALA A 342 -4.61 13.11 -5.18
N LEU A 343 -4.52 13.91 -6.25
CA LEU A 343 -3.38 14.79 -6.53
C LEU A 343 -3.22 15.87 -5.46
N ALA A 344 -4.32 16.47 -5.00
CA ALA A 344 -4.30 17.46 -3.91
C ALA A 344 -3.80 16.84 -2.59
N ALA A 345 -4.29 15.64 -2.24
CA ALA A 345 -3.83 14.89 -1.08
C ALA A 345 -2.34 14.49 -1.21
N TRP A 346 -1.90 14.09 -2.40
CA TRP A 346 -0.50 13.80 -2.72
C TRP A 346 0.38 15.03 -2.50
N ALA A 347 0.00 16.18 -3.04
CA ALA A 347 0.75 17.41 -2.92
C ALA A 347 0.88 17.85 -1.44
N ALA A 348 -0.22 17.80 -0.67
CA ALA A 348 -0.21 18.11 0.75
C ALA A 348 0.73 17.16 1.53
N THR A 349 0.69 15.87 1.22
CA THR A 349 1.54 14.85 1.86
C THR A 349 3.01 15.03 1.47
N ALA A 350 3.31 15.34 0.21
CA ALA A 350 4.68 15.63 -0.28
C ALA A 350 5.29 16.87 0.40
N ILE A 351 4.51 17.93 0.56
CA ILE A 351 4.93 19.12 1.32
C ILE A 351 5.20 18.73 2.78
N GLY A 352 4.34 17.90 3.38
CA GLY A 352 4.53 17.37 4.73
C GLY A 352 5.84 16.59 4.88
N LEU A 353 6.13 15.70 3.92
CA LEU A 353 7.39 14.94 3.85
C LEU A 353 8.59 15.87 3.78
N ALA A 354 8.59 16.84 2.86
CA ALA A 354 9.71 17.76 2.68
C ALA A 354 10.01 18.55 3.97
N ARG A 355 8.95 19.05 4.64
CA ARG A 355 9.08 19.77 5.92
C ARG A 355 9.60 18.87 7.04
N ALA A 356 9.08 17.63 7.16
CA ALA A 356 9.51 16.69 8.18
C ALA A 356 10.97 16.26 7.98
N THR A 357 11.39 16.00 6.75
CA THR A 357 12.78 15.66 6.40
C THR A 357 13.74 16.81 6.73
N SER A 358 13.38 18.05 6.34
CA SER A 358 14.18 19.24 6.65
C SER A 358 14.30 19.49 8.16
N ARG A 359 13.24 19.28 8.92
CA ARG A 359 13.25 19.38 10.39
C ARG A 359 14.16 18.33 11.00
N SER A 360 13.99 17.05 10.62
CA SER A 360 14.79 15.93 11.11
C SER A 360 16.29 16.14 10.86
N TYR A 361 16.65 16.68 9.70
CA TYR A 361 18.05 16.99 9.40
C TYR A 361 18.60 18.14 10.27
N ARG A 362 17.84 19.20 10.47
CA ARG A 362 18.24 20.32 11.34
C ARG A 362 18.43 19.87 12.79
N GLU A 363 17.47 19.10 13.33
CA GLU A 363 17.55 18.55 14.69
C GLU A 363 18.77 17.63 14.85
N PHE A 364 19.08 16.84 13.84
CA PHE A 364 20.28 15.99 13.84
C PHE A 364 21.57 16.84 13.89
N VAL A 365 21.67 17.88 13.07
CA VAL A 365 22.83 18.77 13.05
C VAL A 365 23.00 19.49 14.40
N THR A 366 21.90 20.04 14.97
CA THR A 366 21.97 20.75 16.27
C THR A 366 22.24 19.81 17.45
N ALA A 367 21.88 18.55 17.39
CA ALA A 367 22.17 17.58 18.46
C ALA A 367 23.60 17.06 18.45
N THR A 368 24.33 17.26 17.36
CA THR A 368 25.71 16.76 17.15
C THR A 368 26.75 17.88 17.06
N SER A 369 26.32 19.15 17.03
CA SER A 369 27.15 20.36 17.24
C SER A 369 27.26 20.71 18.73
#